data_21aaff57a32510ad9f6186198d1ab090
#
_entry.id   21aaff57a32510ad9f6186198d1ab090
#
_cell.length_a   1.000
_cell.length_b   1.000
_cell.length_c   1.000
_cell.angle_alpha   90.00
_cell.angle_beta   90.00
_cell.angle_gamma   90.00
#
_symmetry.space_group_name_H-M   'P 1'
#
loop_
_entity.id
_entity.type
_entity.pdbx_description
1 polymer ?
#
loop_
_entity_poly.entity_id
_entity_poly.type
_entity_poly.pdbx_seq_one_letter_code
_entity_poly.pdbx_strand_id
1 'polypeptide(L)'
;MATALHVRGLVLPDDKVRDLWLVGDRVTLTPVPGAQTVSDGGYILPGLVDAHCHIGIAPGGAPVTSLAQARELAVVDRDAGVLAIRDAGSPLPYAELDDDRDVPRLARAGRHVAPPRRYLPEIGVEVPADRVVAEVTRQAAAGTGWVKLVGDWIDRDRGDLAPAWDEATLTAAVAAAHAAGARITAHCFEESSVATLVRAGIDCVEHGTGLSVDLLDEMARRGTALVPTMINIETFGHIAERAEAKFPGYAKHMLALRDRFPAVVSAAHEAGVPIYVGSDAGGGIAHGLAAQEMLRLHAAGMSASDVLAAGSWRARDWLGFPGLTEGGLADLVVYTDDPRRDLRTLLAPQRIVLRGRVIR
;
A
#
# COMPACT_ATOMS: atom_id res chain seq x y z
N MET A 1 -15.54 27.70 -16.57
CA MET A 1 -15.68 26.23 -16.41
C MET A 1 -14.36 25.62 -16.81
N ALA A 2 -13.84 24.61 -16.09
CA ALA A 2 -12.62 23.92 -16.51
C ALA A 2 -12.90 23.23 -17.86
N THR A 3 -11.95 23.31 -18.80
CA THR A 3 -12.04 22.64 -20.11
C THR A 3 -12.06 21.12 -19.88
N ALA A 4 -13.02 20.42 -20.50
CA ALA A 4 -13.02 18.96 -20.49
C ALA A 4 -11.79 18.43 -21.24
N LEU A 5 -11.23 17.33 -20.77
CA LEU A 5 -10.11 16.67 -21.43
C LEU A 5 -10.59 15.44 -22.19
N HIS A 6 -9.89 15.09 -23.25
CA HIS A 6 -10.11 13.89 -24.04
C HIS A 6 -8.81 13.06 -24.08
N VAL A 7 -8.95 11.75 -23.85
CA VAL A 7 -7.86 10.77 -23.92
C VAL A 7 -8.33 9.59 -24.74
N ARG A 8 -7.54 9.18 -25.73
CA ARG A 8 -7.79 8.00 -26.56
C ARG A 8 -6.63 7.03 -26.44
N GLY A 9 -6.90 5.74 -26.31
CA GLY A 9 -5.88 4.69 -26.28
C GLY A 9 -6.46 3.33 -25.90
N LEU A 10 -5.59 2.33 -25.79
CA LEU A 10 -5.95 1.00 -25.34
C LEU A 10 -6.08 1.00 -23.82
N VAL A 11 -7.30 0.83 -23.32
CA VAL A 11 -7.61 0.88 -21.88
C VAL A 11 -7.45 -0.51 -21.26
N LEU A 12 -6.67 -0.60 -20.16
CA LEU A 12 -6.55 -1.79 -19.35
C LEU A 12 -7.44 -1.70 -18.10
N PRO A 13 -8.05 -2.81 -17.65
CA PRO A 13 -7.90 -4.21 -18.16
C PRO A 13 -8.78 -4.56 -19.35
N ASP A 14 -9.62 -3.66 -19.85
CA ASP A 14 -10.63 -3.96 -20.88
C ASP A 14 -10.04 -4.45 -22.21
N ASP A 15 -8.76 -4.18 -22.45
CA ASP A 15 -8.02 -4.48 -23.69
C ASP A 15 -8.72 -3.96 -24.96
N LYS A 16 -9.31 -2.76 -24.85
CA LYS A 16 -10.04 -2.11 -25.93
C LYS A 16 -9.55 -0.67 -26.13
N VAL A 17 -9.44 -0.27 -27.39
CA VAL A 17 -9.25 1.14 -27.71
C VAL A 17 -10.55 1.88 -27.40
N ARG A 18 -10.44 2.89 -26.54
CA ARG A 18 -11.57 3.71 -26.10
C ARG A 18 -11.23 5.19 -26.17
N ASP A 19 -12.26 5.98 -26.32
CA ASP A 19 -12.25 7.40 -26.06
C ASP A 19 -12.82 7.64 -24.66
N LEU A 20 -12.09 8.41 -23.84
CA LEU A 20 -12.48 8.79 -22.49
C LEU A 20 -12.53 10.33 -22.43
N TRP A 21 -13.64 10.88 -21.94
CA TRP A 21 -13.73 12.30 -21.65
C TRP A 21 -13.69 12.52 -20.15
N LEU A 22 -12.91 13.50 -19.72
CA LEU A 22 -12.72 13.83 -18.30
C LEU A 22 -13.36 15.17 -18.03
N VAL A 23 -14.44 15.16 -17.25
CA VAL A 23 -15.22 16.35 -16.90
C VAL A 23 -15.10 16.58 -15.39
N GLY A 24 -14.39 17.62 -15.00
CA GLY A 24 -13.99 17.77 -13.61
C GLY A 24 -13.13 16.60 -13.16
N ASP A 25 -13.52 15.91 -12.08
CA ASP A 25 -12.80 14.75 -11.54
C ASP A 25 -13.43 13.39 -11.96
N ARG A 26 -14.29 13.38 -12.98
CA ARG A 26 -15.04 12.20 -13.43
C ARG A 26 -14.77 11.84 -14.88
N VAL A 27 -14.83 10.54 -15.15
CA VAL A 27 -14.79 9.97 -16.50
C VAL A 27 -16.19 9.91 -17.06
N THR A 28 -16.36 10.23 -18.33
CA THR A 28 -17.54 9.87 -19.12
C THR A 28 -17.12 9.23 -20.43
N LEU A 29 -17.92 8.27 -20.90
CA LEU A 29 -17.77 7.62 -22.21
C LEU A 29 -18.61 8.32 -23.29
N THR A 30 -19.37 9.34 -22.90
CA THR A 30 -20.15 10.16 -23.82
C THR A 30 -19.28 11.29 -24.34
N PRO A 31 -19.24 11.51 -25.68
CA PRO A 31 -18.45 12.57 -26.28
C PRO A 31 -18.80 13.97 -25.72
N VAL A 32 -17.77 14.72 -25.34
CA VAL A 32 -17.90 16.09 -24.84
C VAL A 32 -17.37 17.07 -25.90
N PRO A 33 -18.25 17.86 -26.57
CA PRO A 33 -17.82 18.82 -27.59
C PRO A 33 -16.80 19.83 -27.04
N GLY A 34 -15.74 20.10 -27.78
CA GLY A 34 -14.72 21.07 -27.39
C GLY A 34 -13.73 20.58 -26.33
N ALA A 35 -13.79 19.29 -25.95
CA ALA A 35 -12.78 18.71 -25.05
C ALA A 35 -11.38 18.77 -25.69
N GLN A 36 -10.38 19.11 -24.88
CA GLN A 36 -8.99 19.17 -25.30
C GLN A 36 -8.40 17.76 -25.31
N THR A 37 -7.92 17.26 -26.46
CA THR A 37 -7.19 16.00 -26.54
C THR A 37 -5.79 16.16 -25.92
N VAL A 38 -5.51 15.37 -24.87
CA VAL A 38 -4.24 15.38 -24.13
C VAL A 38 -3.41 14.12 -24.38
N SER A 39 -4.03 13.07 -24.93
CA SER A 39 -3.36 11.87 -25.45
C SER A 39 -4.20 11.24 -26.55
N ASP A 40 -3.55 10.79 -27.62
CA ASP A 40 -4.14 10.03 -28.71
C ASP A 40 -3.23 8.83 -29.05
N GLY A 41 -3.56 7.69 -28.49
CA GLY A 41 -2.79 6.45 -28.54
C GLY A 41 -2.19 6.03 -27.20
N GLY A 42 -1.38 4.96 -27.23
CA GLY A 42 -0.74 4.37 -26.06
C GLY A 42 -1.68 3.48 -25.22
N TYR A 43 -1.19 3.12 -24.04
CA TYR A 43 -1.83 2.22 -23.09
C TYR A 43 -2.29 3.02 -21.87
N ILE A 44 -3.58 2.99 -21.60
CA ILE A 44 -4.21 3.76 -20.54
C ILE A 44 -4.52 2.84 -19.36
N LEU A 45 -4.02 3.18 -18.18
CA LEU A 45 -4.34 2.49 -16.94
C LEU A 45 -5.02 3.46 -15.97
N PRO A 46 -5.93 2.97 -15.11
CA PRO A 46 -6.24 3.68 -13.87
C PRO A 46 -4.92 4.00 -13.16
N GLY A 47 -4.82 5.15 -12.53
CA GLY A 47 -3.61 5.57 -11.84
C GLY A 47 -3.08 4.49 -10.89
N LEU A 48 -1.76 4.36 -10.81
CA LEU A 48 -1.13 3.39 -9.93
C LEU A 48 -1.52 3.60 -8.47
N VAL A 49 -1.36 2.55 -7.68
CA VAL A 49 -1.64 2.53 -6.24
C VAL A 49 -0.37 2.13 -5.50
N ASP A 50 -0.06 2.86 -4.45
CA ASP A 50 0.82 2.39 -3.38
C ASP A 50 -0.02 2.03 -2.17
N ALA A 51 -0.20 0.72 -1.93
CA ALA A 51 -1.08 0.22 -0.87
C ALA A 51 -0.40 0.12 0.51
N HIS A 52 0.87 0.50 0.60
CA HIS A 52 1.61 0.63 1.85
C HIS A 52 2.70 1.70 1.71
N CYS A 53 2.42 2.87 2.22
CA CYS A 53 3.29 4.03 2.15
C CYS A 53 3.04 4.91 3.39
N HIS A 54 3.98 5.77 3.75
CA HIS A 54 3.93 6.62 4.94
C HIS A 54 4.31 8.06 4.60
N ILE A 55 3.36 8.85 4.08
CA ILE A 55 3.62 10.27 3.78
C ILE A 55 3.84 11.14 5.04
N GLY A 56 3.55 10.57 6.22
CA GLY A 56 3.79 11.21 7.52
C GLY A 56 5.14 10.88 8.16
N ILE A 57 6.02 10.11 7.48
CA ILE A 57 7.34 9.72 7.99
C ILE A 57 8.41 10.23 7.03
N ALA A 58 9.23 11.15 7.51
CA ALA A 58 10.31 11.77 6.75
C ALA A 58 11.48 10.79 6.50
N PRO A 59 12.34 11.07 5.50
CA PRO A 59 13.61 10.36 5.35
C PRO A 59 14.40 10.34 6.66
N GLY A 60 14.91 9.16 7.03
CA GLY A 60 15.56 8.92 8.32
C GLY A 60 14.64 8.45 9.44
N GLY A 61 13.32 8.34 9.21
CA GLY A 61 12.36 7.72 10.11
C GLY A 61 11.78 8.65 11.19
N ALA A 62 12.04 9.95 11.12
CA ALA A 62 11.40 10.92 12.01
C ALA A 62 9.98 11.29 11.51
N PRO A 63 9.06 11.69 12.41
CA PRO A 63 7.80 12.27 11.98
C PRO A 63 8.02 13.50 11.08
N VAL A 64 7.18 13.67 10.05
CA VAL A 64 7.12 14.97 9.36
C VAL A 64 6.63 16.05 10.32
N THR A 65 7.09 17.28 10.13
CA THR A 65 6.81 18.39 11.04
C THR A 65 5.69 19.30 10.55
N SER A 66 5.21 19.10 9.32
CA SER A 66 4.16 19.93 8.72
C SER A 66 3.37 19.22 7.63
N LEU A 67 2.16 19.72 7.34
CA LEU A 67 1.37 19.27 6.20
C LEU A 67 2.08 19.50 4.87
N ALA A 68 2.84 20.58 4.74
CA ALA A 68 3.62 20.87 3.54
C ALA A 68 4.65 19.76 3.26
N GLN A 69 5.34 19.28 4.27
CA GLN A 69 6.30 18.19 4.12
C GLN A 69 5.61 16.87 3.74
N ALA A 70 4.48 16.52 4.37
CA ALA A 70 3.70 15.34 3.97
C ALA A 70 3.21 15.44 2.52
N ARG A 71 2.75 16.63 2.13
CA ARG A 71 2.35 16.94 0.75
C ARG A 71 3.49 16.75 -0.25
N GLU A 72 4.68 17.23 0.06
CA GLU A 72 5.87 17.06 -0.79
C GLU A 72 6.17 15.57 -1.04
N LEU A 73 6.11 14.74 0.00
CA LEU A 73 6.32 13.29 -0.12
C LEU A 73 5.26 12.65 -1.02
N ALA A 74 3.98 12.97 -0.81
CA ALA A 74 2.89 12.46 -1.64
C ALA A 74 2.99 12.91 -3.12
N VAL A 75 3.51 14.10 -3.37
CA VAL A 75 3.75 14.63 -4.73
C VAL A 75 4.83 13.83 -5.46
N VAL A 76 5.85 13.32 -4.76
CA VAL A 76 6.85 12.42 -5.38
C VAL A 76 6.18 11.15 -5.91
N ASP A 77 5.28 10.55 -5.14
CA ASP A 77 4.51 9.38 -5.57
C ASP A 77 3.62 9.70 -6.78
N ARG A 78 2.90 10.84 -6.74
CA ARG A 78 2.08 11.33 -7.86
C ARG A 78 2.88 11.43 -9.15
N ASP A 79 4.06 12.03 -9.08
CA ASP A 79 4.90 12.29 -10.26
C ASP A 79 5.51 11.02 -10.85
N ALA A 80 5.51 9.92 -10.06
CA ALA A 80 5.79 8.56 -10.50
C ALA A 80 4.56 7.80 -11.04
N GLY A 81 3.37 8.44 -11.08
CA GLY A 81 2.12 7.83 -11.57
C GLY A 81 1.26 7.16 -10.51
N VAL A 82 1.63 7.25 -9.23
CA VAL A 82 0.80 6.77 -8.11
C VAL A 82 -0.28 7.82 -7.82
N LEU A 83 -1.53 7.48 -8.11
CA LEU A 83 -2.67 8.40 -7.98
C LEU A 83 -3.64 8.01 -6.86
N ALA A 84 -3.32 6.93 -6.14
CA ALA A 84 -3.96 6.57 -4.88
C ALA A 84 -2.93 5.95 -3.93
N ILE A 85 -3.00 6.30 -2.67
CA ILE A 85 -2.12 5.84 -1.60
C ILE A 85 -2.98 5.30 -0.47
N ARG A 86 -2.65 4.11 0.04
CA ARG A 86 -3.05 3.73 1.38
C ARG A 86 -1.90 4.08 2.34
N ASP A 87 -2.07 5.18 3.07
CA ASP A 87 -1.14 5.51 4.13
C ASP A 87 -1.33 4.54 5.30
N ALA A 88 -0.34 3.69 5.49
CA ALA A 88 -0.36 2.60 6.45
C ALA A 88 -0.02 3.07 7.88
N GLY A 89 -0.20 4.33 8.15
CA GLY A 89 -0.07 4.96 9.45
C GLY A 89 0.85 6.18 9.44
N SER A 90 0.40 7.24 10.12
CA SER A 90 1.15 8.49 10.23
C SER A 90 1.07 9.05 11.65
N PRO A 91 2.17 9.58 12.19
CA PRO A 91 2.16 10.28 13.47
C PRO A 91 1.45 11.64 13.40
N LEU A 92 1.39 12.27 12.22
CA LEU A 92 0.75 13.58 12.00
C LEU A 92 -0.66 13.37 11.41
N PRO A 93 -1.71 14.00 11.97
CA PRO A 93 -3.01 14.08 11.31
C PRO A 93 -2.90 15.03 10.09
N TYR A 94 -3.41 14.59 8.94
CA TYR A 94 -3.39 15.36 7.69
C TYR A 94 -4.66 15.16 6.85
N ALA A 95 -5.80 15.16 7.51
CA ALA A 95 -7.09 15.05 6.83
C ALA A 95 -7.30 16.15 5.78
N GLU A 96 -6.67 17.29 5.95
CA GLU A 96 -6.71 18.41 5.01
C GLU A 96 -6.11 18.05 3.63
N LEU A 97 -5.23 17.06 3.55
CA LEU A 97 -4.67 16.58 2.28
C LEU A 97 -5.66 15.73 1.46
N ASP A 98 -6.74 15.23 2.05
CA ASP A 98 -7.75 14.44 1.34
C ASP A 98 -8.40 15.27 0.20
N ASP A 99 -8.54 16.57 0.39
CA ASP A 99 -9.12 17.52 -0.57
C ASP A 99 -8.08 18.23 -1.45
N ASP A 100 -6.78 18.04 -1.18
CA ASP A 100 -5.71 18.65 -1.99
C ASP A 100 -5.71 18.01 -3.40
N ARG A 101 -5.91 18.86 -4.40
CA ARG A 101 -6.05 18.40 -5.79
C ARG A 101 -4.74 17.98 -6.44
N ASP A 102 -3.62 18.27 -5.83
CA ASP A 102 -2.29 17.90 -6.30
C ASP A 102 -1.74 16.65 -5.61
N VAL A 103 -2.43 16.17 -4.57
CA VAL A 103 -2.07 14.96 -3.82
C VAL A 103 -2.86 13.76 -4.35
N PRO A 104 -2.25 12.56 -4.46
CA PRO A 104 -2.96 11.32 -4.71
C PRO A 104 -4.17 11.14 -3.78
N ARG A 105 -5.16 10.35 -4.17
CA ARG A 105 -6.26 10.02 -3.25
C ARG A 105 -5.73 9.22 -2.09
N LEU A 106 -6.17 9.54 -0.87
CA LEU A 106 -5.64 8.96 0.35
C LEU A 106 -6.67 8.03 1.03
N ALA A 107 -6.24 6.82 1.36
CA ALA A 107 -6.88 5.94 2.32
C ALA A 107 -5.98 5.89 3.56
N ARG A 108 -6.42 6.44 4.70
CA ARG A 108 -5.57 6.67 5.87
C ARG A 108 -5.91 5.69 7.01
N ALA A 109 -4.89 5.14 7.65
CA ALA A 109 -5.03 4.21 8.77
C ALA A 109 -4.90 4.86 10.17
N GLY A 110 -4.80 6.19 10.25
CA GLY A 110 -4.49 6.87 11.50
C GLY A 110 -3.04 6.62 11.93
N ARG A 111 -2.80 6.46 13.25
CA ARG A 111 -1.47 6.15 13.79
C ARG A 111 -1.31 4.64 13.99
N HIS A 112 -0.07 4.16 13.91
CA HIS A 112 0.27 2.78 14.31
C HIS A 112 -0.06 2.54 15.78
N VAL A 113 -0.74 1.44 16.07
CA VAL A 113 -1.02 1.02 17.45
C VAL A 113 -0.04 -0.08 17.83
N ALA A 114 0.75 0.15 18.88
CA ALA A 114 1.82 -0.74 19.32
C ALA A 114 1.83 -0.91 20.85
N PRO A 115 2.37 -2.03 21.39
CA PRO A 115 2.65 -2.13 22.80
C PRO A 115 3.79 -1.19 23.21
N PRO A 116 3.92 -0.84 24.50
CA PRO A 116 5.00 0.03 24.96
C PRO A 116 6.39 -0.47 24.57
N ARG A 117 7.20 0.39 23.99
CA ARG A 117 8.58 0.14 23.53
C ARG A 117 8.73 -0.96 22.46
N ARG A 118 7.66 -1.28 21.74
CA ARG A 118 7.61 -2.32 20.70
C ARG A 118 7.30 -1.74 19.32
N TYR A 119 7.79 -0.54 19.04
CA TYR A 119 7.83 0.09 17.72
C TYR A 119 8.80 1.27 17.70
N LEU A 120 8.81 2.00 16.58
CA LEU A 120 9.61 3.21 16.41
C LEU A 120 9.08 4.33 17.33
N PRO A 121 9.95 4.97 18.12
CA PRO A 121 9.57 6.10 18.96
C PRO A 121 8.90 7.21 18.15
N GLU A 122 7.90 7.88 18.74
CA GLU A 122 7.16 9.01 18.16
C GLU A 122 6.26 8.69 16.96
N ILE A 123 6.45 7.54 16.28
CA ILE A 123 5.64 7.12 15.14
C ILE A 123 4.33 6.49 15.63
N GLY A 124 4.42 5.44 16.45
CA GLY A 124 3.24 4.74 16.97
C GLY A 124 2.59 5.44 18.16
N VAL A 125 1.37 4.99 18.46
CA VAL A 125 0.74 5.18 19.78
C VAL A 125 1.00 3.94 20.60
N GLU A 126 1.67 4.11 21.73
CA GLU A 126 1.97 3.01 22.64
C GLU A 126 0.82 2.82 23.64
N VAL A 127 0.23 1.64 23.64
CA VAL A 127 -0.86 1.29 24.57
C VAL A 127 -0.67 -0.12 25.13
N PRO A 128 -1.04 -0.36 26.42
CA PRO A 128 -1.10 -1.71 26.96
C PRO A 128 -2.28 -2.50 26.37
N ALA A 129 -2.24 -3.82 26.49
CA ALA A 129 -3.22 -4.73 25.87
C ALA A 129 -4.68 -4.42 26.26
N ASP A 130 -4.93 -4.03 27.51
CA ASP A 130 -6.27 -3.67 28.01
C ASP A 130 -6.83 -2.36 27.42
N ARG A 131 -6.02 -1.59 26.71
CA ARG A 131 -6.41 -0.33 26.06
C ARG A 131 -6.47 -0.43 24.53
N VAL A 132 -6.05 -1.55 23.95
CA VAL A 132 -5.94 -1.68 22.47
C VAL A 132 -7.29 -1.49 21.78
N VAL A 133 -8.38 -2.02 22.33
CA VAL A 133 -9.74 -1.89 21.76
C VAL A 133 -10.17 -0.42 21.68
N ALA A 134 -9.98 0.32 22.76
CA ALA A 134 -10.33 1.76 22.80
C ALA A 134 -9.47 2.55 21.81
N GLU A 135 -8.18 2.22 21.71
CA GLU A 135 -7.27 2.88 20.79
C GLU A 135 -7.59 2.56 19.32
N VAL A 136 -7.87 1.30 18.99
CA VAL A 136 -8.30 0.88 17.63
C VAL A 136 -9.57 1.65 17.22
N THR A 137 -10.56 1.75 18.12
CA THR A 137 -11.78 2.53 17.85
C THR A 137 -11.46 4.01 17.59
N ARG A 138 -10.53 4.59 18.35
CA ARG A 138 -10.09 5.97 18.16
C ARG A 138 -9.38 6.16 16.82
N GLN A 139 -8.50 5.23 16.42
CA GLN A 139 -7.79 5.30 15.13
C GLN A 139 -8.74 5.06 13.95
N ALA A 140 -9.74 4.20 14.09
CA ALA A 140 -10.78 4.03 13.08
C ALA A 140 -11.53 5.34 12.79
N ALA A 141 -11.82 6.12 13.83
CA ALA A 141 -12.45 7.43 13.69
C ALA A 141 -11.52 8.52 13.09
N ALA A 142 -10.19 8.38 13.29
CA ALA A 142 -9.19 9.31 12.77
C ALA A 142 -8.78 9.02 11.33
N GLY A 143 -8.91 7.76 10.90
CA GLY A 143 -8.59 7.29 9.55
C GLY A 143 -9.74 7.48 8.56
N THR A 144 -9.57 6.89 7.38
CA THR A 144 -10.59 6.82 6.33
C THR A 144 -10.91 5.35 5.98
N GLY A 145 -11.32 4.58 6.98
CA GLY A 145 -11.73 3.18 6.83
C GLY A 145 -10.62 2.14 7.05
N TRP A 146 -9.48 2.53 7.63
CA TRP A 146 -8.39 1.64 7.99
C TRP A 146 -7.85 1.91 9.41
N VAL A 147 -7.29 0.85 10.01
CA VAL A 147 -6.51 0.92 11.27
C VAL A 147 -5.22 0.14 11.08
N LYS A 148 -4.10 0.63 11.62
CA LYS A 148 -2.80 -0.03 11.57
C LYS A 148 -2.36 -0.51 12.94
N LEU A 149 -2.10 -1.81 13.06
CA LEU A 149 -1.42 -2.42 14.20
C LEU A 149 0.06 -2.72 13.89
N VAL A 150 0.84 -2.85 14.94
CA VAL A 150 2.15 -3.50 14.93
C VAL A 150 1.94 -4.92 15.46
N GLY A 151 2.08 -5.94 14.61
CA GLY A 151 1.82 -7.35 14.95
C GLY A 151 3.00 -8.00 15.67
N ASP A 152 4.23 -7.61 15.34
CA ASP A 152 5.45 -8.06 15.99
C ASP A 152 6.52 -6.97 15.99
N TRP A 153 7.56 -7.15 16.76
CA TRP A 153 8.75 -6.32 16.79
C TRP A 153 9.87 -7.06 17.51
N ILE A 154 11.10 -6.55 17.38
CA ILE A 154 12.22 -7.08 18.16
C ILE A 154 11.91 -6.99 19.66
N ASP A 155 11.99 -8.12 20.34
CA ASP A 155 12.02 -8.22 21.80
C ASP A 155 13.49 -8.26 22.24
N ARG A 156 13.89 -7.18 22.90
CA ARG A 156 15.31 -7.00 23.26
C ARG A 156 15.79 -7.96 24.34
N ASP A 157 14.87 -8.48 25.15
CA ASP A 157 15.17 -9.45 26.21
C ASP A 157 15.31 -10.87 25.61
N ARG A 158 14.52 -11.18 24.58
CA ARG A 158 14.68 -12.43 23.79
C ARG A 158 15.83 -12.35 22.80
N GLY A 159 16.19 -11.15 22.33
CA GLY A 159 17.18 -10.95 21.29
C GLY A 159 16.71 -11.38 19.90
N ASP A 160 15.38 -11.43 19.68
CA ASP A 160 14.76 -11.83 18.41
C ASP A 160 13.38 -11.17 18.24
N LEU A 161 12.73 -11.36 17.07
CA LEU A 161 11.35 -11.00 16.84
C LEU A 161 10.43 -11.74 17.83
N ALA A 162 9.35 -11.08 18.21
CA ALA A 162 8.33 -11.71 19.05
C ALA A 162 6.95 -11.04 18.80
N PRO A 163 5.84 -11.77 19.01
CA PRO A 163 4.49 -11.23 18.94
C PRO A 163 4.33 -9.98 19.81
N ALA A 164 3.62 -9.00 19.29
CA ALA A 164 3.26 -7.78 20.03
C ALA A 164 2.06 -8.01 20.96
N TRP A 165 1.15 -8.89 20.57
CA TRP A 165 -0.13 -9.13 21.22
C TRP A 165 -0.43 -10.62 21.27
N ASP A 166 -1.25 -11.04 22.25
CA ASP A 166 -1.85 -12.37 22.26
C ASP A 166 -3.08 -12.45 21.31
N GLU A 167 -3.53 -13.66 21.03
CA GLU A 167 -4.63 -13.93 20.11
C GLU A 167 -5.96 -13.31 20.57
N ALA A 168 -6.22 -13.31 21.86
CA ALA A 168 -7.45 -12.74 22.42
C ALA A 168 -7.49 -11.21 22.23
N THR A 169 -6.37 -10.54 22.47
CA THR A 169 -6.19 -9.10 22.25
C THR A 169 -6.36 -8.75 20.78
N LEU A 170 -5.74 -9.51 19.86
CA LEU A 170 -5.88 -9.30 18.41
C LEU A 170 -7.30 -9.51 17.92
N THR A 171 -7.97 -10.58 18.38
CA THR A 171 -9.36 -10.86 18.02
C THR A 171 -10.29 -9.72 18.48
N ALA A 172 -10.08 -9.19 19.67
CA ALA A 172 -10.84 -8.06 20.19
C ALA A 172 -10.54 -6.76 19.39
N ALA A 173 -9.29 -6.53 19.02
CA ALA A 173 -8.89 -5.38 18.20
C ALA A 173 -9.51 -5.42 16.79
N VAL A 174 -9.48 -6.58 16.13
CA VAL A 174 -10.12 -6.80 14.83
C VAL A 174 -11.62 -6.56 14.91
N ALA A 175 -12.29 -7.15 15.90
CA ALA A 175 -13.72 -6.95 16.11
C ALA A 175 -14.08 -5.48 16.36
N ALA A 176 -13.25 -4.74 17.10
CA ALA A 176 -13.45 -3.31 17.35
C ALA A 176 -13.30 -2.46 16.08
N ALA A 177 -12.31 -2.75 15.24
CA ALA A 177 -12.15 -2.07 13.95
C ALA A 177 -13.36 -2.31 13.04
N HIS A 178 -13.80 -3.58 12.92
CA HIS A 178 -14.96 -3.94 12.09
C HIS A 178 -16.25 -3.32 12.64
N ALA A 179 -16.46 -3.29 13.95
CA ALA A 179 -17.60 -2.62 14.57
C ALA A 179 -17.62 -1.11 14.32
N ALA A 180 -16.45 -0.50 14.14
CA ALA A 180 -16.30 0.90 13.76
C ALA A 180 -16.39 1.13 12.23
N GLY A 181 -16.66 0.10 11.43
CA GLY A 181 -16.75 0.19 9.97
C GLY A 181 -15.39 0.33 9.27
N ALA A 182 -14.30 0.03 9.97
CA ALA A 182 -12.94 0.07 9.43
C ALA A 182 -12.37 -1.34 9.18
N ARG A 183 -11.50 -1.46 8.19
CA ARG A 183 -10.60 -2.60 8.01
C ARG A 183 -9.36 -2.41 8.86
N ILE A 184 -8.67 -3.51 9.17
CA ILE A 184 -7.49 -3.48 10.02
C ILE A 184 -6.32 -4.21 9.37
N THR A 185 -5.14 -3.61 9.43
CA THR A 185 -3.90 -4.14 8.89
C THR A 185 -2.81 -4.18 9.95
N ALA A 186 -1.82 -5.05 9.79
CA ALA A 186 -0.72 -5.16 10.74
C ALA A 186 0.64 -5.32 10.05
N HIS A 187 1.63 -4.55 10.51
CA HIS A 187 3.04 -4.86 10.32
C HIS A 187 3.36 -6.24 10.93
N CYS A 188 3.97 -7.15 10.18
CA CYS A 188 4.33 -8.46 10.71
C CYS A 188 5.42 -9.15 9.89
N PHE A 189 6.47 -9.62 10.57
CA PHE A 189 7.56 -10.38 10.00
C PHE A 189 7.62 -11.84 10.47
N GLU A 190 7.34 -12.08 11.77
CA GLU A 190 7.60 -13.33 12.46
C GLU A 190 6.45 -14.34 12.25
N GLU A 191 6.80 -15.63 12.18
CA GLU A 191 5.90 -16.72 11.78
C GLU A 191 4.69 -16.89 12.69
N SER A 192 4.90 -16.93 14.00
CA SER A 192 3.79 -17.15 14.95
C SER A 192 2.88 -15.94 15.03
N SER A 193 3.43 -14.75 14.84
CA SER A 193 2.70 -13.49 14.79
C SER A 193 1.78 -13.41 13.58
N VAL A 194 2.30 -13.75 12.38
CA VAL A 194 1.49 -13.81 11.16
C VAL A 194 0.34 -14.82 11.33
N ALA A 195 0.65 -16.03 11.84
CA ALA A 195 -0.36 -17.06 12.06
C ALA A 195 -1.48 -16.58 13.01
N THR A 196 -1.11 -15.88 14.08
CA THR A 196 -2.06 -15.35 15.05
C THR A 196 -2.94 -14.24 14.47
N LEU A 197 -2.35 -13.34 13.66
CA LEU A 197 -3.09 -12.30 12.94
C LEU A 197 -4.13 -12.88 11.98
N VAL A 198 -3.74 -13.88 11.18
CA VAL A 198 -4.65 -14.55 10.23
C VAL A 198 -5.81 -15.21 10.99
N ARG A 199 -5.52 -15.94 12.10
CA ARG A 199 -6.58 -16.55 12.92
C ARG A 199 -7.51 -15.53 13.56
N ALA A 200 -6.98 -14.40 14.01
CA ALA A 200 -7.76 -13.28 14.56
C ALA A 200 -8.66 -12.59 13.53
N GLY A 201 -8.49 -12.86 12.23
CA GLY A 201 -9.34 -12.32 11.17
C GLY A 201 -8.88 -10.97 10.63
N ILE A 202 -7.59 -10.70 10.63
CA ILE A 202 -7.00 -9.48 10.04
C ILE A 202 -7.40 -9.34 8.56
N ASP A 203 -7.64 -8.10 8.09
CA ASP A 203 -8.01 -7.85 6.69
C ASP A 203 -6.80 -7.78 5.76
N CYS A 204 -5.64 -7.40 6.29
CA CYS A 204 -4.42 -7.29 5.51
C CYS A 204 -3.18 -7.55 6.37
N VAL A 205 -2.25 -8.35 5.86
CA VAL A 205 -0.91 -8.54 6.42
C VAL A 205 0.06 -7.70 5.63
N GLU A 206 0.82 -6.87 6.32
CA GLU A 206 1.91 -6.10 5.74
C GLU A 206 3.20 -6.88 5.85
N HIS A 207 4.04 -6.84 4.82
CA HIS A 207 5.27 -7.61 4.71
C HIS A 207 5.00 -9.11 4.66
N GLY A 208 4.66 -9.74 5.78
CA GLY A 208 4.22 -11.13 5.84
C GLY A 208 5.34 -12.14 5.61
N THR A 209 6.61 -11.80 5.91
CA THR A 209 7.76 -12.68 5.69
C THR A 209 7.67 -14.00 6.46
N GLY A 210 6.89 -14.02 7.55
CA GLY A 210 6.58 -15.18 8.37
C GLY A 210 5.47 -16.10 7.85
N LEU A 211 4.84 -15.79 6.72
CA LEU A 211 3.78 -16.64 6.16
C LEU A 211 4.28 -18.05 5.89
N SER A 212 3.47 -19.03 6.30
CA SER A 212 3.63 -20.44 5.96
C SER A 212 2.56 -20.87 4.94
N VAL A 213 2.86 -21.91 4.19
CA VAL A 213 1.96 -22.44 3.15
C VAL A 213 0.60 -22.84 3.76
N ASP A 214 0.57 -23.35 4.99
CA ASP A 214 -0.65 -23.77 5.67
C ASP A 214 -1.65 -22.64 5.93
N LEU A 215 -1.20 -21.37 5.91
CA LEU A 215 -2.05 -20.20 6.12
C LEU A 215 -2.64 -19.65 4.82
N LEU A 216 -2.07 -19.98 3.67
CA LEU A 216 -2.43 -19.35 2.39
C LEU A 216 -3.86 -19.65 1.97
N ASP A 217 -4.30 -20.90 2.12
CA ASP A 217 -5.68 -21.30 1.82
C ASP A 217 -6.70 -20.55 2.70
N GLU A 218 -6.36 -20.33 3.96
CA GLU A 218 -7.21 -19.57 4.87
C GLU A 218 -7.28 -18.10 4.48
N MET A 219 -6.15 -17.49 4.16
CA MET A 219 -6.09 -16.11 3.68
C MET A 219 -6.90 -15.94 2.38
N ALA A 220 -6.73 -16.83 1.41
CA ALA A 220 -7.46 -16.79 0.15
C ALA A 220 -8.98 -16.91 0.37
N ARG A 221 -9.43 -17.88 1.21
CA ARG A 221 -10.86 -18.05 1.52
C ARG A 221 -11.48 -16.86 2.24
N ARG A 222 -10.74 -16.20 3.12
CA ARG A 222 -11.19 -15.03 3.88
C ARG A 222 -11.07 -13.73 3.09
N GLY A 223 -10.28 -13.72 2.01
CA GLY A 223 -9.91 -12.50 1.30
C GLY A 223 -8.93 -11.62 2.07
N THR A 224 -8.19 -12.20 3.04
CA THR A 224 -7.12 -11.51 3.75
C THR A 224 -6.01 -11.16 2.77
N ALA A 225 -5.73 -9.87 2.62
CA ALA A 225 -4.76 -9.38 1.65
C ALA A 225 -3.31 -9.48 2.18
N LEU A 226 -2.38 -9.55 1.24
CA LEU A 226 -0.94 -9.40 1.49
C LEU A 226 -0.43 -8.17 0.74
N VAL A 227 0.33 -7.31 1.43
CA VAL A 227 1.13 -6.25 0.82
C VAL A 227 2.60 -6.52 1.11
N PRO A 228 3.34 -7.16 0.18
CA PRO A 228 4.63 -7.78 0.47
C PRO A 228 5.77 -6.81 0.74
N THR A 229 5.74 -5.61 0.15
CA THR A 229 6.81 -4.60 0.30
C THR A 229 8.21 -5.16 0.05
N MET A 230 8.40 -5.82 -1.09
CA MET A 230 9.67 -6.50 -1.44
C MET A 230 10.88 -5.57 -1.33
N ILE A 231 10.69 -4.29 -1.66
CA ILE A 231 11.75 -3.25 -1.53
C ILE A 231 12.20 -3.13 -0.08
N ASN A 232 11.28 -3.14 0.88
CA ASN A 232 11.64 -3.09 2.30
C ASN A 232 12.36 -4.37 2.72
N ILE A 233 11.90 -5.55 2.27
CA ILE A 233 12.51 -6.83 2.64
C ILE A 233 13.96 -6.94 2.13
N GLU A 234 14.31 -6.30 1.01
CA GLU A 234 15.70 -6.21 0.55
C GLU A 234 16.61 -5.51 1.56
N THR A 235 16.09 -4.62 2.40
CA THR A 235 16.86 -3.90 3.43
C THR A 235 17.23 -4.78 4.63
N PHE A 236 16.64 -5.97 4.79
CA PHE A 236 16.89 -6.87 5.92
C PHE A 236 18.35 -7.27 6.06
N GLY A 237 19.10 -7.35 4.95
CA GLY A 237 20.56 -7.56 4.99
C GLY A 237 21.26 -6.47 5.80
N HIS A 238 20.91 -5.22 5.56
CA HIS A 238 21.50 -4.07 6.26
C HIS A 238 21.05 -3.99 7.73
N ILE A 239 19.78 -4.34 7.99
CA ILE A 239 19.27 -4.42 9.37
C ILE A 239 19.99 -5.51 10.15
N ALA A 240 20.18 -6.69 9.56
CA ALA A 240 20.88 -7.82 10.17
C ALA A 240 22.33 -7.47 10.49
N GLU A 241 23.07 -6.88 9.55
CA GLU A 241 24.47 -6.45 9.74
C GLU A 241 24.61 -5.50 10.94
N ARG A 242 23.72 -4.52 11.06
CA ARG A 242 23.73 -3.56 12.19
C ARG A 242 23.34 -4.19 13.52
N ALA A 243 22.55 -5.26 13.49
CA ALA A 243 22.05 -5.93 14.69
C ALA A 243 22.99 -7.04 15.19
N GLU A 244 23.83 -7.63 14.32
CA GLU A 244 24.57 -8.87 14.55
C GLU A 244 25.39 -8.87 15.84
N ALA A 245 26.11 -7.78 16.13
CA ALA A 245 26.94 -7.69 17.32
C ALA A 245 26.14 -7.74 18.63
N LYS A 246 24.89 -7.27 18.63
CA LYS A 246 24.05 -7.20 19.84
C LYS A 246 22.97 -8.28 19.89
N PHE A 247 22.44 -8.63 18.73
CA PHE A 247 21.30 -9.55 18.58
C PHE A 247 21.55 -10.54 17.44
N PRO A 248 22.52 -11.47 17.56
CA PRO A 248 22.90 -12.38 16.48
C PRO A 248 21.75 -13.33 16.07
N GLY A 249 20.88 -13.73 17.02
CA GLY A 249 19.66 -14.51 16.74
C GLY A 249 18.73 -13.78 15.79
N TYR A 250 18.39 -12.53 16.13
CA TYR A 250 17.57 -11.65 15.29
C TYR A 250 18.18 -11.43 13.90
N ALA A 251 19.49 -11.16 13.83
CA ALA A 251 20.16 -10.95 12.55
C ALA A 251 20.04 -12.18 11.64
N LYS A 252 20.31 -13.38 12.16
CA LYS A 252 20.16 -14.64 11.44
C LYS A 252 18.70 -14.88 11.01
N HIS A 253 17.74 -14.60 11.87
CA HIS A 253 16.32 -14.77 11.61
C HIS A 253 15.86 -13.83 10.48
N MET A 254 16.20 -12.55 10.52
CA MET A 254 15.88 -11.57 9.48
C MET A 254 16.42 -12.00 8.10
N LEU A 255 17.64 -12.54 8.03
CA LEU A 255 18.19 -13.06 6.78
C LEU A 255 17.41 -14.27 6.26
N ALA A 256 17.06 -15.21 7.15
CA ALA A 256 16.27 -16.38 6.77
C ALA A 256 14.86 -15.99 6.24
N LEU A 257 14.20 -15.02 6.88
CA LEU A 257 12.93 -14.47 6.43
C LEU A 257 13.06 -13.84 5.05
N ARG A 258 14.07 -13.00 4.82
CA ARG A 258 14.34 -12.36 3.52
C ARG A 258 14.54 -13.40 2.41
N ASP A 259 15.41 -14.37 2.66
CA ASP A 259 15.86 -15.30 1.61
C ASP A 259 14.74 -16.23 1.12
N ARG A 260 13.78 -16.58 1.98
CA ARG A 260 12.62 -17.39 1.61
C ARG A 260 11.46 -16.59 1.00
N PHE A 261 11.41 -15.27 1.21
CA PHE A 261 10.22 -14.48 0.96
C PHE A 261 9.75 -14.44 -0.51
N PRO A 262 10.60 -14.38 -1.54
CA PRO A 262 10.14 -14.46 -2.93
C PRO A 262 9.33 -15.74 -3.21
N ALA A 263 9.71 -16.88 -2.65
CA ALA A 263 8.96 -18.13 -2.78
C ALA A 263 7.62 -18.10 -2.02
N VAL A 264 7.56 -17.40 -0.88
CA VAL A 264 6.31 -17.18 -0.13
C VAL A 264 5.33 -16.34 -0.95
N VAL A 265 5.80 -15.28 -1.60
CA VAL A 265 4.97 -14.41 -2.46
C VAL A 265 4.43 -15.20 -3.66
N SER A 266 5.28 -16.03 -4.32
CA SER A 266 4.83 -16.92 -5.40
C SER A 266 3.74 -17.88 -4.94
N ALA A 267 3.96 -18.57 -3.83
CA ALA A 267 2.99 -19.51 -3.27
C ALA A 267 1.67 -18.81 -2.86
N ALA A 268 1.74 -17.63 -2.27
CA ALA A 268 0.56 -16.83 -1.93
C ALA A 268 -0.24 -16.44 -3.18
N HIS A 269 0.45 -16.04 -4.25
CA HIS A 269 -0.19 -15.76 -5.53
C HIS A 269 -0.88 -16.99 -6.13
N GLU A 270 -0.19 -18.14 -6.16
CA GLU A 270 -0.72 -19.42 -6.67
C GLU A 270 -1.92 -19.92 -5.86
N ALA A 271 -1.93 -19.69 -4.55
CA ALA A 271 -3.06 -20.01 -3.67
C ALA A 271 -4.26 -19.05 -3.81
N GLY A 272 -4.12 -17.95 -4.58
CA GLY A 272 -5.18 -16.98 -4.80
C GLY A 272 -5.34 -15.96 -3.67
N VAL A 273 -4.32 -15.77 -2.84
CA VAL A 273 -4.30 -14.68 -1.84
C VAL A 273 -4.31 -13.34 -2.57
N PRO A 274 -5.19 -12.38 -2.20
CA PRO A 274 -5.17 -11.04 -2.78
C PRO A 274 -3.83 -10.35 -2.45
N ILE A 275 -3.05 -10.02 -3.48
CA ILE A 275 -1.76 -9.31 -3.32
C ILE A 275 -1.91 -7.92 -3.92
N TYR A 276 -1.43 -6.89 -3.17
CA TYR A 276 -1.40 -5.51 -3.64
C TYR A 276 0.01 -4.92 -3.53
N VAL A 277 0.28 -3.97 -4.42
CA VAL A 277 1.57 -3.26 -4.48
C VAL A 277 1.67 -2.27 -3.34
N GLY A 278 2.77 -2.31 -2.59
CA GLY A 278 3.10 -1.34 -1.55
C GLY A 278 4.61 -1.22 -1.39
N SER A 279 5.14 -0.01 -1.38
CA SER A 279 6.58 0.26 -1.36
C SER A 279 7.17 0.30 0.04
N ASP A 280 6.35 0.57 1.05
CA ASP A 280 6.78 0.96 2.41
C ASP A 280 7.63 2.26 2.40
N ALA A 281 7.31 3.16 1.45
CA ALA A 281 7.95 4.46 1.38
C ALA A 281 7.73 5.27 2.65
N GLY A 282 8.74 5.98 3.05
CA GLY A 282 8.89 6.67 4.33
C GLY A 282 10.06 6.09 5.13
N GLY A 283 10.65 6.87 5.99
CA GLY A 283 11.79 6.42 6.78
C GLY A 283 13.01 6.04 5.94
N GLY A 284 13.26 4.75 5.77
CA GLY A 284 14.41 4.22 5.02
C GLY A 284 14.19 4.03 3.54
N ILE A 285 12.95 4.06 3.08
CA ILE A 285 12.55 3.82 1.69
C ILE A 285 12.09 5.13 1.05
N ALA A 286 12.60 5.44 -0.13
CA ALA A 286 12.21 6.63 -0.86
C ALA A 286 10.78 6.52 -1.42
N HIS A 287 10.09 7.65 -1.57
CA HIS A 287 8.82 7.74 -2.29
C HIS A 287 9.01 7.57 -3.80
N GLY A 288 7.94 7.24 -4.52
CA GLY A 288 7.93 7.08 -5.98
C GLY A 288 8.37 5.69 -6.46
N LEU A 289 8.44 4.69 -5.60
CA LEU A 289 8.99 3.36 -5.93
C LEU A 289 7.93 2.27 -6.19
N ALA A 290 6.65 2.59 -6.30
CA ALA A 290 5.61 1.59 -6.55
C ALA A 290 5.84 0.78 -7.84
N ALA A 291 6.30 1.43 -8.93
CA ALA A 291 6.64 0.73 -10.17
C ALA A 291 7.83 -0.24 -9.98
N GLN A 292 8.81 0.11 -9.16
CA GLN A 292 9.93 -0.78 -8.81
C GLN A 292 9.47 -1.97 -7.97
N GLU A 293 8.51 -1.76 -7.05
CA GLU A 293 7.88 -2.85 -6.31
C GLU A 293 7.16 -3.81 -7.26
N MET A 294 6.44 -3.30 -8.25
CA MET A 294 5.78 -4.10 -9.28
C MET A 294 6.78 -4.99 -10.04
N LEU A 295 7.98 -4.48 -10.37
CA LEU A 295 9.03 -5.28 -10.99
C LEU A 295 9.50 -6.42 -10.10
N ARG A 296 9.58 -6.21 -8.78
CA ARG A 296 9.98 -7.24 -7.80
C ARG A 296 8.92 -8.33 -7.64
N LEU A 297 7.66 -7.94 -7.59
CA LEU A 297 6.55 -8.90 -7.57
C LEU A 297 6.54 -9.78 -8.82
N HIS A 298 6.84 -9.20 -9.98
CA HIS A 298 7.00 -9.97 -11.21
C HIS A 298 8.19 -10.93 -11.14
N ALA A 299 9.33 -10.47 -10.65
CA ALA A 299 10.51 -11.31 -10.44
C ALA A 299 10.26 -12.43 -9.40
N ALA A 300 9.35 -12.24 -8.46
CA ALA A 300 8.89 -13.24 -7.51
C ALA A 300 7.86 -14.23 -8.08
N GLY A 301 7.50 -14.13 -9.37
CA GLY A 301 6.67 -15.13 -10.07
C GLY A 301 5.26 -14.67 -10.44
N MET A 302 4.82 -13.48 -10.08
CA MET A 302 3.52 -12.96 -10.54
C MET A 302 3.56 -12.63 -12.03
N SER A 303 2.48 -12.93 -12.77
CA SER A 303 2.38 -12.53 -14.17
C SER A 303 2.36 -11.00 -14.31
N ALA A 304 2.82 -10.45 -15.45
CA ALA A 304 2.77 -9.01 -15.70
C ALA A 304 1.33 -8.46 -15.56
N SER A 305 0.33 -9.20 -16.02
CA SER A 305 -1.09 -8.81 -15.92
C SER A 305 -1.56 -8.78 -14.47
N ASP A 306 -1.15 -9.74 -13.63
CA ASP A 306 -1.53 -9.76 -12.21
C ASP A 306 -0.84 -8.67 -11.42
N VAL A 307 0.42 -8.37 -11.73
CA VAL A 307 1.16 -7.24 -11.14
C VAL A 307 0.50 -5.90 -11.50
N LEU A 308 0.12 -5.70 -12.76
CA LEU A 308 -0.60 -4.49 -13.19
C LEU A 308 -1.95 -4.37 -12.46
N ALA A 309 -2.66 -5.47 -12.31
CA ALA A 309 -3.91 -5.49 -11.56
C ALA A 309 -3.69 -5.15 -10.08
N ALA A 310 -2.65 -5.73 -9.46
CA ALA A 310 -2.30 -5.51 -8.05
C ALA A 310 -1.83 -4.08 -7.75
N GLY A 311 -1.24 -3.39 -8.73
CA GLY A 311 -0.74 -2.02 -8.60
C GLY A 311 -1.64 -0.96 -9.26
N SER A 312 -2.80 -1.32 -9.82
CA SER A 312 -3.71 -0.37 -10.45
C SER A 312 -5.16 -0.73 -10.16
N TRP A 313 -5.91 -1.33 -11.08
CA TRP A 313 -7.37 -1.43 -11.00
C TRP A 313 -7.88 -2.26 -9.84
N ARG A 314 -7.30 -3.46 -9.52
CA ARG A 314 -7.72 -4.24 -8.35
C ARG A 314 -7.43 -3.54 -7.02
N ALA A 315 -6.27 -2.88 -6.92
CA ALA A 315 -5.92 -2.12 -5.73
C ALA A 315 -6.83 -0.90 -5.55
N ARG A 316 -7.19 -0.21 -6.64
CA ARG A 316 -8.15 0.91 -6.60
C ARG A 316 -9.53 0.45 -6.13
N ASP A 317 -10.04 -0.65 -6.67
CA ASP A 317 -11.32 -1.23 -6.25
C ASP A 317 -11.28 -1.64 -4.77
N TRP A 318 -10.18 -2.27 -4.34
CA TRP A 318 -9.97 -2.65 -2.95
C TRP A 318 -9.97 -1.45 -1.99
N LEU A 319 -9.46 -0.29 -2.43
CA LEU A 319 -9.46 0.94 -1.64
C LEU A 319 -10.74 1.78 -1.80
N GLY A 320 -11.67 1.39 -2.68
CA GLY A 320 -12.90 2.13 -2.94
C GLY A 320 -12.72 3.33 -3.88
N PHE A 321 -11.68 3.30 -4.71
CA PHE A 321 -11.43 4.32 -5.73
C PHE A 321 -11.76 3.79 -7.13
N PRO A 322 -13.00 3.96 -7.63
CA PRO A 322 -13.44 3.37 -8.90
C PRO A 322 -12.53 3.79 -10.07
N GLY A 323 -12.33 2.84 -11.00
CA GLY A 323 -11.48 3.02 -12.17
C GLY A 323 -12.11 3.78 -13.32
N LEU A 324 -11.64 3.52 -14.57
CA LEU A 324 -11.96 4.27 -15.77
C LEU A 324 -13.28 3.81 -16.43
N THR A 325 -14.36 3.83 -15.64
CA THR A 325 -15.72 3.53 -16.07
C THR A 325 -16.56 4.81 -16.13
N GLU A 326 -17.79 4.73 -16.71
CA GLU A 326 -18.72 5.86 -16.66
C GLU A 326 -18.94 6.31 -15.21
N GLY A 327 -18.77 7.60 -14.94
CA GLY A 327 -18.84 8.18 -13.60
C GLY A 327 -17.66 7.88 -12.68
N GLY A 328 -16.69 7.07 -13.12
CA GLY A 328 -15.48 6.73 -12.37
C GLY A 328 -14.54 7.93 -12.19
N LEU A 329 -13.45 7.72 -11.46
CA LEU A 329 -12.51 8.80 -11.13
C LEU A 329 -11.59 9.11 -12.32
N ALA A 330 -11.41 10.40 -12.62
CA ALA A 330 -10.54 10.88 -13.68
C ALA A 330 -9.06 10.91 -13.24
N ASP A 331 -8.56 9.73 -12.81
CA ASP A 331 -7.19 9.49 -12.38
C ASP A 331 -6.60 8.40 -13.28
N LEU A 332 -5.71 8.76 -14.19
CA LEU A 332 -5.14 7.81 -15.14
C LEU A 332 -3.67 8.11 -15.47
N VAL A 333 -3.00 7.08 -15.90
CA VAL A 333 -1.65 7.16 -16.49
C VAL A 333 -1.67 6.61 -17.91
N VAL A 334 -0.90 7.20 -18.80
CA VAL A 334 -0.73 6.72 -20.18
C VAL A 334 0.73 6.36 -20.39
N TYR A 335 0.95 5.21 -21.00
CA TYR A 335 2.27 4.70 -21.39
C TYR A 335 2.35 4.55 -22.91
N THR A 336 3.52 4.78 -23.47
CA THR A 336 3.76 4.63 -24.92
C THR A 336 3.71 3.18 -25.35
N ASP A 337 4.34 2.30 -24.55
CA ASP A 337 4.49 0.89 -24.83
C ASP A 337 3.61 0.03 -23.95
N ASP A 338 3.35 -1.22 -24.35
CA ASP A 338 2.50 -2.16 -23.59
C ASP A 338 3.19 -2.63 -22.31
N PRO A 339 2.74 -2.21 -21.14
CA PRO A 339 3.35 -2.60 -19.87
C PRO A 339 3.20 -4.10 -19.56
N ARG A 340 2.30 -4.82 -20.25
CA ARG A 340 2.17 -6.29 -20.11
C ARG A 340 3.34 -7.02 -20.78
N ARG A 341 3.99 -6.39 -21.76
CA ARG A 341 5.17 -6.95 -22.45
C ARG A 341 6.47 -6.59 -21.76
N ASP A 342 6.52 -5.40 -21.19
CA ASP A 342 7.68 -4.92 -20.43
C ASP A 342 7.22 -3.98 -19.31
N LEU A 343 7.22 -4.49 -18.08
CA LEU A 343 6.82 -3.70 -16.90
C LEU A 343 7.75 -2.50 -16.63
N ARG A 344 8.96 -2.45 -17.18
CA ARG A 344 9.85 -1.29 -17.06
C ARG A 344 9.26 -0.03 -17.67
N THR A 345 8.30 -0.18 -18.58
CA THR A 345 7.49 0.92 -19.13
C THR A 345 6.83 1.76 -18.02
N LEU A 346 6.48 1.15 -16.90
CA LEU A 346 5.85 1.82 -15.76
C LEU A 346 6.74 2.89 -15.11
N LEU A 347 8.06 2.82 -15.31
CA LEU A 347 9.02 3.80 -14.78
C LEU A 347 8.96 5.16 -15.48
N ALA A 348 8.30 5.25 -16.65
CA ALA A 348 8.28 6.46 -17.48
C ALA A 348 6.87 6.74 -18.04
N PRO A 349 5.91 7.17 -17.20
CA PRO A 349 4.59 7.54 -17.69
C PRO A 349 4.66 8.71 -18.67
N GLN A 350 4.00 8.55 -19.83
CA GLN A 350 3.91 9.59 -20.86
C GLN A 350 2.96 10.72 -20.43
N ARG A 351 1.83 10.36 -19.82
CA ARG A 351 0.87 11.29 -19.26
C ARG A 351 0.43 10.85 -17.89
N ILE A 352 0.23 11.81 -17.02
CA ILE A 352 -0.35 11.63 -15.70
C ILE A 352 -1.52 12.61 -15.60
N VAL A 353 -2.71 12.08 -15.34
CA VAL A 353 -3.91 12.89 -15.10
C VAL A 353 -4.46 12.54 -13.73
N LEU A 354 -4.55 13.51 -12.84
CA LEU A 354 -5.09 13.37 -11.50
C LEU A 354 -6.27 14.31 -11.32
N ARG A 355 -7.41 13.80 -10.86
CA ARG A 355 -8.66 14.55 -10.64
C ARG A 355 -9.05 15.38 -11.88
N GLY A 356 -8.87 14.78 -13.08
CA GLY A 356 -9.16 15.42 -14.36
C GLY A 356 -8.24 16.59 -14.73
N ARG A 357 -7.05 16.68 -14.12
CA ARG A 357 -6.03 17.70 -14.43
C ARG A 357 -4.76 17.02 -14.94
N VAL A 358 -4.20 17.52 -16.01
CA VAL A 358 -2.90 17.06 -16.51
C VAL A 358 -1.82 17.51 -15.54
N ILE A 359 -1.06 16.54 -15.04
CA ILE A 359 0.11 16.75 -14.16
C ILE A 359 1.39 16.71 -15.02
N ARG A 360 1.45 15.75 -15.94
CA ARG A 360 2.55 15.59 -16.88
C ARG A 360 2.01 15.38 -18.29
#